data_0182ebe4cbf279ae49bac421fa1d8567
#
_entry.id   0182ebe4cbf279ae49bac421fa1d8567
#
_cell.length_a   1.000
_cell.length_b   1.000
_cell.length_c   1.000
_cell.angle_alpha   90.00
_cell.angle_beta   90.00
_cell.angle_gamma   90.00
#
_symmetry.space_group_name_H-M   'P 1'
#
loop_
_entity.id
_entity.type
_entity.pdbx_description
1 polymer ?
#
loop_
_entity_poly.entity_id
_entity_poly.type
_entity_poly.pdbx_seq_one_letter_code
_entity_poly.pdbx_strand_id
1 'polypeptide(L)'
;MNKTLLKNIGIYAGILLLFIGLAYGYTPQVLEGMIVNQSDIASWKGMANEAVTHNAAYPEDPTAWTNSMFGGMPTTATIDSFEGDWTDVIYDFLLTGRRPASDLLLALIGGFLLMLSVGTSKVVAVAGAIAIAFCSYN
;
A
#
# COMPACT_ATOMS: atom_id res chain seq x y z
N MET A 1 -17.30 -1.07 32.88
CA MET A 1 -16.99 -1.46 31.47
C MET A 1 -17.49 -2.89 31.27
N ASN A 2 -18.24 -3.17 30.20
CA ASN A 2 -18.90 -4.48 30.02
C ASN A 2 -17.83 -5.56 29.70
N LYS A 3 -17.86 -6.68 30.50
CA LYS A 3 -16.87 -7.78 30.33
C LYS A 3 -16.84 -8.36 28.89
N THR A 4 -17.99 -8.39 28.23
CA THR A 4 -18.10 -8.85 26.83
C THR A 4 -17.39 -7.90 25.86
N LEU A 5 -17.48 -6.59 26.07
CA LEU A 5 -16.80 -5.58 25.27
C LEU A 5 -15.28 -5.72 25.39
N LEU A 6 -14.76 -5.82 26.63
CA LEU A 6 -13.34 -6.05 26.89
C LEU A 6 -12.81 -7.32 26.23
N LYS A 7 -13.56 -8.42 26.30
CA LYS A 7 -13.20 -9.68 25.64
C LYS A 7 -13.12 -9.52 24.11
N ASN A 8 -14.08 -8.83 23.51
CA ASN A 8 -14.07 -8.60 22.07
C ASN A 8 -12.92 -7.70 21.63
N ILE A 9 -12.64 -6.62 22.36
CA ILE A 9 -11.48 -5.75 22.09
C ILE A 9 -10.18 -6.57 22.16
N GLY A 10 -10.02 -7.41 23.17
CA GLY A 10 -8.84 -8.27 23.29
C GLY A 10 -8.67 -9.24 22.11
N ILE A 11 -9.76 -9.83 21.62
CA ILE A 11 -9.72 -10.71 20.44
C ILE A 11 -9.27 -9.95 19.18
N TYR A 12 -9.86 -8.78 18.90
CA TYR A 12 -9.50 -8.00 17.72
C TYR A 12 -8.07 -7.44 17.80
N ALA A 13 -7.63 -7.01 18.99
CA ALA A 13 -6.26 -6.61 19.24
C ALA A 13 -5.27 -7.78 18.99
N GLY A 14 -5.60 -8.99 19.46
CA GLY A 14 -4.82 -10.19 19.20
C GLY A 14 -4.72 -10.53 17.71
N ILE A 15 -5.83 -10.41 16.97
CA ILE A 15 -5.86 -10.62 15.50
C ILE A 15 -4.97 -9.57 14.79
N LEU A 16 -5.06 -8.31 15.18
CA LEU A 16 -4.23 -7.25 14.60
C LEU A 16 -2.74 -7.51 14.87
N LEU A 17 -2.37 -7.89 16.08
CA LEU A 17 -0.99 -8.25 16.41
C LEU A 17 -0.50 -9.46 15.61
N LEU A 18 -1.36 -10.46 15.39
CA LEU A 18 -1.06 -11.60 14.53
C LEU A 18 -0.77 -11.13 13.10
N PHE A 19 -1.61 -10.26 12.54
CA PHE A 19 -1.42 -9.75 11.18
C PHE A 19 -0.16 -8.92 11.03
N ILE A 20 0.17 -8.07 12.00
CA ILE A 20 1.44 -7.34 12.04
C ILE A 20 2.62 -8.33 12.10
N GLY A 21 2.54 -9.33 12.96
CA GLY A 21 3.58 -10.36 13.06
C GLY A 21 3.76 -11.15 11.77
N LEU A 22 2.68 -11.49 11.06
CA LEU A 22 2.73 -12.16 9.76
C LEU A 22 3.33 -11.25 8.67
N ALA A 23 2.89 -10.00 8.59
CA ALA A 23 3.36 -9.05 7.58
C ALA A 23 4.88 -8.80 7.71
N TYR A 24 5.33 -8.41 8.88
CA TYR A 24 6.75 -8.14 9.12
C TYR A 24 7.62 -9.40 9.23
N GLY A 25 7.05 -10.51 9.68
CA GLY A 25 7.75 -11.80 9.71
C GLY A 25 7.98 -12.40 8.32
N TYR A 26 7.08 -12.12 7.37
CA TYR A 26 7.25 -12.52 5.97
C TYR A 26 8.24 -11.62 5.21
N THR A 27 8.35 -10.37 5.60
CA THR A 27 9.23 -9.37 4.98
C THR A 27 10.23 -8.78 5.98
N PRO A 28 11.09 -9.58 6.63
CA PRO A 28 11.97 -9.10 7.70
C PRO A 28 12.98 -8.06 7.22
N GLN A 29 13.38 -8.09 5.94
CA GLN A 29 14.32 -7.15 5.31
C GLN A 29 13.84 -5.69 5.39
N VAL A 30 12.54 -5.49 5.49
CA VAL A 30 11.94 -4.16 5.66
C VAL A 30 12.37 -3.51 6.98
N LEU A 31 12.59 -4.32 8.03
CA LEU A 31 13.07 -3.84 9.33
C LEU A 31 14.53 -3.36 9.26
N GLU A 32 15.32 -3.91 8.35
CA GLU A 32 16.71 -3.51 8.08
C GLU A 32 16.80 -2.27 7.16
N GLY A 33 15.66 -1.71 6.75
CA GLY A 33 15.58 -0.55 5.87
C GLY A 33 15.78 -0.86 4.38
N MET A 34 15.77 -2.13 4.00
CA MET A 34 15.82 -2.53 2.60
C MET A 34 14.53 -2.19 1.87
N ILE A 35 14.65 -1.69 0.65
CA ILE A 35 13.55 -1.37 -0.24
C ILE A 35 13.52 -2.41 -1.35
N VAL A 36 12.33 -2.90 -1.68
CA VAL A 36 12.16 -3.81 -2.83
C VAL A 36 12.47 -3.03 -4.12
N ASN A 37 13.51 -3.45 -4.82
CA ASN A 37 13.84 -2.90 -6.13
C ASN A 37 13.07 -3.68 -7.21
N GLN A 38 12.00 -3.08 -7.69
CA GLN A 38 11.22 -3.63 -8.80
C GLN A 38 11.64 -2.96 -10.11
N SER A 39 11.80 -3.76 -11.17
CA SER A 39 12.14 -3.26 -12.51
C SER A 39 11.10 -2.24 -13.01
N ASP A 40 9.84 -2.43 -12.65
CA ASP A 40 8.74 -1.54 -13.04
C ASP A 40 8.90 -0.15 -12.43
N ILE A 41 9.33 -0.06 -11.16
CA ILE A 41 9.60 1.22 -10.50
C ILE A 41 10.77 1.94 -11.16
N ALA A 42 11.83 1.20 -11.55
CA ALA A 42 12.98 1.79 -12.23
C ALA A 42 12.59 2.31 -13.62
N SER A 43 11.80 1.53 -14.37
CA SER A 43 11.26 1.92 -15.67
C SER A 43 10.34 3.14 -15.55
N TRP A 44 9.43 3.13 -14.60
CA TRP A 44 8.51 4.23 -14.33
C TRP A 44 9.27 5.53 -13.96
N LYS A 45 10.27 5.48 -13.09
CA LYS A 45 11.12 6.62 -12.77
C LYS A 45 11.86 7.15 -14.01
N GLY A 46 12.32 6.25 -14.87
CA GLY A 46 12.94 6.64 -16.14
C GLY A 46 11.98 7.40 -17.06
N MET A 47 10.73 6.95 -17.14
CA MET A 47 9.68 7.59 -17.93
C MET A 47 9.29 8.97 -17.39
N ALA A 48 9.21 9.12 -16.06
CA ALA A 48 8.86 10.37 -15.41
C ALA A 48 10.01 11.40 -15.42
N ASN A 49 11.26 10.95 -15.57
CA ASN A 49 12.46 11.75 -15.32
C ASN A 49 12.51 13.06 -16.15
N GLU A 50 12.07 13.04 -17.40
CA GLU A 50 12.05 14.25 -18.27
C GLU A 50 11.15 15.32 -17.65
N ALA A 51 9.91 15.00 -17.35
CA ALA A 51 8.95 15.92 -16.80
C ALA A 51 9.30 16.37 -15.36
N VAL A 52 9.79 15.45 -14.52
CA VAL A 52 10.25 15.76 -13.16
C VAL A 52 11.43 16.74 -13.20
N THR A 53 12.39 16.52 -14.10
CA THR A 53 13.55 17.40 -14.25
C THR A 53 13.13 18.78 -14.77
N HIS A 54 12.22 18.84 -15.75
CA HIS A 54 11.69 20.09 -16.26
C HIS A 54 10.94 20.87 -15.17
N ASN A 55 10.04 20.21 -14.45
CA ASN A 55 9.23 20.84 -13.41
C ASN A 55 10.08 21.34 -12.22
N ALA A 56 11.18 20.64 -11.92
CA ALA A 56 12.14 21.09 -10.92
C ALA A 56 12.94 22.33 -11.38
N ALA A 57 13.26 22.41 -12.68
CA ALA A 57 14.00 23.54 -13.26
C ALA A 57 13.11 24.76 -13.52
N TYR A 58 11.84 24.54 -13.83
CA TYR A 58 10.86 25.57 -14.20
C TYR A 58 9.56 25.43 -13.39
N PRO A 59 9.58 25.70 -12.09
CA PRO A 59 8.41 25.54 -11.22
C PRO A 59 7.24 26.47 -11.57
N GLU A 60 7.52 27.58 -12.26
CA GLU A 60 6.51 28.54 -12.74
C GLU A 60 5.79 28.06 -14.02
N ASP A 61 6.37 27.09 -14.74
CA ASP A 61 5.84 26.55 -15.99
C ASP A 61 5.94 25.03 -16.01
N PRO A 62 5.21 24.33 -15.12
CA PRO A 62 5.26 22.87 -15.03
C PRO A 62 4.63 22.23 -16.27
N THR A 63 5.31 21.23 -16.81
CA THR A 63 4.77 20.44 -17.92
C THR A 63 3.94 19.28 -17.43
N ALA A 64 2.82 19.02 -18.09
CA ALA A 64 2.02 17.81 -17.97
C ALA A 64 2.22 16.86 -19.16
N TRP A 65 3.31 17.02 -19.90
CA TRP A 65 3.62 16.25 -21.11
C TRP A 65 5.07 15.78 -21.10
N THR A 66 5.32 14.56 -21.61
CA THR A 66 6.66 14.04 -21.87
C THR A 66 6.81 13.61 -23.34
N ASN A 67 7.98 13.84 -23.92
CA ASN A 67 8.31 13.36 -25.27
C ASN A 67 9.14 12.06 -25.24
N SER A 68 9.53 11.59 -24.05
CA SER A 68 10.42 10.42 -23.91
C SER A 68 9.76 9.10 -24.24
N MET A 69 8.42 9.06 -24.42
CA MET A 69 7.68 7.83 -24.71
C MET A 69 6.64 8.01 -25.81
N PHE A 70 6.47 6.99 -26.63
CA PHE A 70 5.40 6.88 -27.65
C PHE A 70 5.28 8.09 -28.59
N GLY A 71 6.34 8.90 -28.73
CA GLY A 71 6.29 10.14 -29.49
C GLY A 71 5.57 11.29 -28.77
N GLY A 72 5.34 11.14 -27.49
CA GLY A 72 4.70 12.10 -26.58
C GLY A 72 3.44 11.57 -25.94
N MET A 73 3.33 11.78 -24.61
CA MET A 73 2.16 11.39 -23.82
C MET A 73 1.96 12.30 -22.61
N PRO A 74 0.71 12.39 -22.08
CA PRO A 74 0.47 13.07 -20.82
C PRO A 74 1.20 12.39 -19.66
N THR A 75 1.74 13.18 -18.73
CA THR A 75 2.48 12.69 -17.55
C THR A 75 1.57 12.26 -16.41
N THR A 76 0.25 12.39 -16.55
CA THR A 76 -0.74 12.04 -15.51
C THR A 76 -0.65 10.60 -15.02
N ALA A 77 -0.10 9.69 -15.85
CA ALA A 77 0.11 8.29 -15.48
C ALA A 77 1.53 8.02 -14.94
N THR A 78 2.43 9.01 -14.95
CA THR A 78 3.85 8.83 -14.64
C THR A 78 4.37 9.78 -13.55
N ILE A 79 3.62 10.79 -13.17
CA ILE A 79 3.94 11.68 -12.04
C ILE A 79 3.05 11.34 -10.87
N ASP A 80 3.65 11.09 -9.70
CA ASP A 80 3.02 10.48 -8.54
C ASP A 80 1.97 11.34 -7.83
N SER A 81 2.11 12.65 -7.85
CA SER A 81 1.19 13.51 -7.11
C SER A 81 0.96 14.84 -7.80
N PHE A 82 -0.28 15.28 -7.77
CA PHE A 82 -0.67 16.65 -8.08
C PHE A 82 -0.91 17.40 -6.78
N GLU A 83 -0.46 18.66 -6.70
CA GLU A 83 -0.78 19.51 -5.56
C GLU A 83 -2.29 19.52 -5.31
N GLY A 84 -2.70 19.14 -4.09
CA GLY A 84 -4.11 19.10 -3.69
C GLY A 84 -4.81 17.75 -3.92
N ASP A 85 -4.08 16.69 -4.25
CA ASP A 85 -4.67 15.35 -4.30
C ASP A 85 -5.00 14.85 -2.88
N TRP A 86 -6.29 14.90 -2.54
CA TRP A 86 -6.79 14.43 -1.24
C TRP A 86 -6.65 12.91 -1.06
N THR A 87 -6.47 12.16 -2.16
CA THR A 87 -6.30 10.70 -2.11
C THR A 87 -4.96 10.31 -1.53
N ASP A 88 -3.94 11.16 -1.64
CA ASP A 88 -2.62 10.92 -1.03
C ASP A 88 -2.72 10.80 0.49
N VAL A 89 -3.57 11.61 1.13
CA VAL A 89 -3.78 11.54 2.60
C VAL A 89 -4.37 10.20 3.01
N ILE A 90 -5.32 9.67 2.23
CA ILE A 90 -5.92 8.35 2.49
C ILE A 90 -4.89 7.26 2.24
N TYR A 91 -4.14 7.37 1.16
CA TYR A 91 -3.10 6.41 0.79
C TYR A 91 -2.01 6.33 1.85
N ASP A 92 -1.48 7.45 2.30
CA ASP A 92 -0.47 7.53 3.35
C ASP A 92 -0.98 6.98 4.69
N PHE A 93 -2.23 7.26 5.02
CA PHE A 93 -2.86 6.70 6.22
C PHE A 93 -3.01 5.17 6.13
N LEU A 94 -3.52 4.65 5.01
CA LEU A 94 -3.73 3.21 4.81
C LEU A 94 -2.43 2.43 4.71
N LEU A 95 -1.39 3.04 4.14
CA LEU A 95 -0.07 2.45 3.98
C LEU A 95 0.94 2.95 5.02
N THR A 96 0.46 3.38 6.19
CA THR A 96 1.31 3.73 7.32
C THR A 96 2.24 2.56 7.64
N GLY A 97 3.55 2.76 7.44
CA GLY A 97 4.56 1.74 7.65
C GLY A 97 5.50 1.58 6.45
N ARG A 98 6.29 0.52 6.49
CA ARG A 98 7.29 0.26 5.46
C ARG A 98 6.78 -0.75 4.44
N ARG A 99 6.82 -0.41 3.17
CA ARG A 99 6.52 -1.34 2.08
C ARG A 99 7.61 -2.40 1.93
N PRO A 100 7.26 -3.66 1.60
CA PRO A 100 5.94 -4.20 1.27
C PRO A 100 5.13 -4.68 2.49
N ALA A 101 5.64 -4.60 3.72
CA ALA A 101 4.94 -5.08 4.91
C ALA A 101 3.58 -4.38 5.13
N SER A 102 3.52 -3.06 4.87
CA SER A 102 2.27 -2.28 4.97
C SER A 102 1.22 -2.71 3.96
N ASP A 103 1.63 -3.03 2.73
CA ASP A 103 0.72 -3.52 1.68
C ASP A 103 0.11 -4.87 2.07
N LEU A 104 0.96 -5.77 2.59
CA LEU A 104 0.51 -7.08 3.07
C LEU A 104 -0.40 -6.97 4.30
N LEU A 105 -0.09 -6.05 5.22
CA LEU A 105 -0.94 -5.77 6.39
C LEU A 105 -2.31 -5.23 5.96
N LEU A 106 -2.35 -4.33 4.99
CA LEU A 106 -3.60 -3.79 4.44
C LEU A 106 -4.43 -4.90 3.77
N ALA A 107 -3.80 -5.80 3.00
CA ALA A 107 -4.46 -6.96 2.41
C ALA A 107 -5.04 -7.91 3.46
N LEU A 108 -4.30 -8.17 4.56
CA LEU A 108 -4.77 -8.98 5.68
C LEU A 108 -5.98 -8.36 6.38
N ILE A 109 -5.94 -7.06 6.67
CA ILE A 109 -7.05 -6.33 7.31
C ILE A 109 -8.25 -6.29 6.37
N GLY A 110 -8.06 -5.91 5.11
CA GLY A 110 -9.12 -5.85 4.10
C GLY A 110 -9.77 -7.21 3.87
N GLY A 111 -8.99 -8.27 3.72
CA GLY A 111 -9.48 -9.65 3.60
C GLY A 111 -10.26 -10.10 4.83
N PHE A 112 -9.81 -9.75 6.02
CA PHE A 112 -10.51 -10.06 7.27
C PHE A 112 -11.87 -9.36 7.36
N LEU A 113 -11.93 -8.07 7.04
CA LEU A 113 -13.16 -7.29 7.02
C LEU A 113 -14.14 -7.82 5.95
N LEU A 114 -13.61 -8.18 4.77
CA LEU A 114 -14.40 -8.80 3.71
C LEU A 114 -15.04 -10.10 4.18
N MET A 115 -14.26 -11.00 4.80
CA MET A 115 -14.79 -12.27 5.30
C MET A 115 -15.83 -12.08 6.41
N LEU A 116 -15.65 -11.09 7.28
CA LEU A 116 -16.64 -10.75 8.30
C LEU A 116 -17.93 -10.20 7.68
N SER A 117 -17.84 -9.38 6.62
CA SER A 117 -19.01 -8.81 5.95
C SER A 117 -19.89 -9.86 5.27
N VAL A 118 -19.29 -10.97 4.84
CA VAL A 118 -20.02 -12.15 4.30
C VAL A 118 -20.62 -13.02 5.43
N GLY A 119 -20.41 -12.66 6.69
CA GLY A 119 -21.02 -13.35 7.84
C GLY A 119 -20.26 -14.57 8.35
N THR A 120 -18.97 -14.71 8.02
CA THR A 120 -18.15 -15.83 8.52
C THR A 120 -17.75 -15.65 9.98
N SER A 121 -17.41 -16.74 10.66
CA SER A 121 -16.87 -16.68 12.00
C SER A 121 -15.48 -16.01 12.00
N LYS A 122 -15.07 -15.42 13.14
CA LYS A 122 -13.77 -14.73 13.27
C LYS A 122 -12.57 -15.63 12.90
N VAL A 123 -12.64 -16.93 13.23
CA VAL A 123 -11.58 -17.91 12.91
C VAL A 123 -11.50 -18.14 11.40
N VAL A 124 -12.64 -18.34 10.76
CA VAL A 124 -12.71 -18.49 9.29
C VAL A 124 -12.29 -17.21 8.59
N ALA A 125 -12.67 -16.04 9.14
CA ALA A 125 -12.27 -14.75 8.61
C ALA A 125 -10.74 -14.54 8.66
N VAL A 126 -10.07 -14.94 9.75
CA VAL A 126 -8.61 -14.90 9.84
C VAL A 126 -7.96 -15.85 8.81
N ALA A 127 -8.44 -17.07 8.70
CA ALA A 127 -7.91 -18.03 7.72
C ALA A 127 -8.11 -17.52 6.27
N GLY A 128 -9.28 -16.97 5.96
CA GLY A 128 -9.59 -16.40 4.65
C GLY A 128 -8.73 -15.17 4.35
N ALA A 129 -8.50 -14.29 5.32
CA ALA A 129 -7.63 -13.13 5.18
C ALA A 129 -6.19 -13.55 4.86
N ILE A 130 -5.66 -14.55 5.56
CA ILE A 130 -4.33 -15.12 5.28
C ILE A 130 -4.28 -15.70 3.88
N ALA A 131 -5.28 -16.50 3.49
CA ALA A 131 -5.34 -17.08 2.15
C ALA A 131 -5.37 -16.02 1.04
N ILE A 132 -6.14 -14.94 1.23
CA ILE A 132 -6.22 -13.81 0.29
C ILE A 132 -4.89 -13.06 0.21
N ALA A 133 -4.33 -12.68 1.37
CA ALA A 133 -3.13 -11.86 1.43
C ALA A 133 -1.86 -12.57 0.92
N PHE A 134 -1.78 -13.89 1.08
CA PHE A 134 -0.63 -14.70 0.64
C PHE A 134 -0.87 -15.48 -0.64
N CYS A 135 -1.96 -15.20 -1.38
CA CYS A 135 -2.13 -15.81 -2.68
C CYS A 135 -1.10 -15.27 -3.69
N SER A 136 -0.73 -16.10 -4.69
CA SER A 136 0.34 -15.78 -5.64
C SER A 136 0.04 -14.63 -6.60
N TYR A 137 -1.12 -13.98 -6.45
CA TYR A 137 -1.55 -12.81 -7.24
C TYR A 137 -1.26 -11.47 -6.57
N ASN A 138 -0.72 -11.48 -5.35
CA ASN A 138 -0.35 -10.26 -4.61
C ASN A 138 1.15 -9.99 -4.70
#